data_80a815a3d07583010b24329c04fb534a
#
_entry.id   80a815a3d07583010b24329c04fb534a
#
_cell.length_a   1.000
_cell.length_b   1.000
_cell.length_c   1.000
_cell.angle_alpha   90.00
_cell.angle_beta   90.00
_cell.angle_gamma   90.00
#
_symmetry.space_group_name_H-M   'P 1'
#
loop_
_entity.id
_entity.type
_entity.pdbx_description
1 polymer ?
#
loop_
_entity_poly.entity_id
_entity_poly.type
_entity_poly.pdbx_seq_one_letter_code
_entity_poly.pdbx_strand_id
1 'polypeptide(L)'
;MLAQHLPVVVIGAGPVGLSAAVQLLDRGLDVLVLEAADDVGASQRDWGHVRLFSPWRYNVDKAAARHLEASGWVPPPPDDMPTGLELQQRYLLPLANLPLLSGRIRRNRRVTAITRVGVDKTRSAGRGDVPFLVRTHEEDILARAVIDASGTWWTPNPLGAAGISARGEAALAHRIHYGIPDVLGAHRERYAGKTTLVVGAGHSAANSLLPLVELASATPGTKVVWATRSADLTRVFGGGEADGLPARGRLGSALRELVDSGALQLVQHFRIDSLREVAGKLEVAGLRDGAPHVVRGVDAIIAATGQRPDLGMDRELRLGVDPALESVLALAPLIDPNVHSCGSVRPHGAVELAHPEPDFYIIGSKSYGRAPTFLLATGYEQARSVAAMIAGDREAALRVELDLPETGVCSSTRSAPAQDAGGGCCAPAKSACC
;
A
#
# COMPACT_ATOMS: atom_id res chain seq x y z
N MET A 1 33.09 -5.20 -16.82
CA MET A 1 33.41 -6.49 -16.15
C MET A 1 33.22 -6.48 -14.63
N LEU A 2 33.62 -5.45 -13.88
CA LEU A 2 33.42 -5.41 -12.41
C LEU A 2 31.94 -5.38 -11.96
N ALA A 3 31.05 -4.73 -12.71
CA ALA A 3 29.64 -4.61 -12.32
C ALA A 3 28.84 -5.92 -12.36
N GLN A 4 29.24 -6.91 -13.15
CA GLN A 4 28.51 -8.17 -13.32
C GLN A 4 28.59 -9.11 -12.08
N HIS A 5 29.60 -8.93 -11.23
CA HIS A 5 29.80 -9.70 -10.00
C HIS A 5 29.19 -9.06 -8.76
N LEU A 6 28.63 -7.85 -8.91
CA LEU A 6 27.98 -7.17 -7.79
C LEU A 6 26.57 -7.75 -7.56
N PRO A 7 26.08 -7.77 -6.31
CA PRO A 7 24.75 -8.26 -6.01
C PRO A 7 23.65 -7.38 -6.60
N VAL A 8 22.45 -7.93 -6.75
CA VAL A 8 21.22 -7.16 -6.82
C VAL A 8 20.82 -6.81 -5.39
N VAL A 9 20.67 -5.52 -5.10
CA VAL A 9 20.19 -5.09 -3.78
C VAL A 9 18.67 -4.96 -3.81
N VAL A 10 18.00 -5.65 -2.87
CA VAL A 10 16.57 -5.54 -2.60
C VAL A 10 16.36 -4.75 -1.31
N ILE A 11 15.58 -3.70 -1.35
CA ILE A 11 15.29 -2.85 -0.19
C ILE A 11 13.92 -3.21 0.38
N GLY A 12 13.91 -3.68 1.62
CA GLY A 12 12.76 -4.18 2.34
C GLY A 12 12.61 -5.70 2.30
N ALA A 13 12.49 -6.31 3.47
CA ALA A 13 12.25 -7.74 3.67
C ALA A 13 10.78 -8.05 4.01
N GLY A 14 9.86 -7.34 3.34
CA GLY A 14 8.45 -7.67 3.32
C GLY A 14 8.14 -8.80 2.34
N PRO A 15 6.85 -9.16 2.15
CA PRO A 15 6.45 -10.27 1.28
C PRO A 15 7.02 -10.18 -0.15
N VAL A 16 6.92 -9.00 -0.76
CA VAL A 16 7.34 -8.79 -2.15
C VAL A 16 8.86 -8.73 -2.28
N GLY A 17 9.56 -8.15 -1.29
CA GLY A 17 11.03 -8.10 -1.30
C GLY A 17 11.66 -9.48 -1.13
N LEU A 18 11.13 -10.32 -0.22
CA LEU A 18 11.57 -11.69 -0.06
C LEU A 18 11.27 -12.55 -1.31
N SER A 19 10.10 -12.35 -1.93
CA SER A 19 9.78 -12.98 -3.22
C SER A 19 10.79 -12.58 -4.30
N ALA A 20 11.11 -11.28 -4.41
CA ALA A 20 12.12 -10.81 -5.37
C ALA A 20 13.48 -11.46 -5.13
N ALA A 21 13.90 -11.60 -3.87
CA ALA A 21 15.16 -12.24 -3.53
C ALA A 21 15.18 -13.72 -4.00
N VAL A 22 14.11 -14.49 -3.74
CA VAL A 22 13.99 -15.87 -4.21
C VAL A 22 14.01 -15.94 -5.74
N GLN A 23 13.23 -15.10 -6.41
CA GLN A 23 13.14 -15.07 -7.86
C GLN A 23 14.50 -14.75 -8.54
N LEU A 24 15.31 -13.89 -7.92
CA LEU A 24 16.65 -13.56 -8.40
C LEU A 24 17.62 -14.74 -8.19
N LEU A 25 17.57 -15.37 -7.01
CA LEU A 25 18.41 -16.54 -6.68
C LEU A 25 18.10 -17.74 -7.56
N ASP A 26 16.83 -18.00 -7.87
CA ASP A 26 16.41 -19.05 -8.81
C ASP A 26 16.99 -18.84 -10.23
N ARG A 27 17.37 -17.60 -10.55
CA ARG A 27 18.03 -17.22 -11.82
C ARG A 27 19.55 -17.10 -11.72
N GLY A 28 20.13 -17.56 -10.61
CA GLY A 28 21.59 -17.58 -10.41
C GLY A 28 22.20 -16.20 -10.14
N LEU A 29 21.40 -15.20 -9.77
CA LEU A 29 21.89 -13.87 -9.44
C LEU A 29 22.23 -13.78 -7.95
N ASP A 30 23.33 -13.10 -7.61
CA ASP A 30 23.65 -12.81 -6.21
C ASP A 30 22.75 -11.67 -5.68
N VAL A 31 22.27 -11.83 -4.45
CA VAL A 31 21.27 -10.94 -3.84
C VAL A 31 21.66 -10.52 -2.44
N LEU A 32 21.42 -9.26 -2.14
CA LEU A 32 21.49 -8.73 -0.78
C LEU A 32 20.19 -7.99 -0.45
N VAL A 33 19.50 -8.43 0.60
CA VAL A 33 18.27 -7.79 1.10
C VAL A 33 18.63 -6.88 2.27
N LEU A 34 18.19 -5.62 2.23
CA LEU A 34 18.39 -4.63 3.30
C LEU A 34 17.04 -4.35 3.96
N GLU A 35 16.91 -4.68 5.24
CA GLU A 35 15.72 -4.43 6.05
C GLU A 35 16.01 -3.37 7.10
N ALA A 36 15.15 -2.34 7.14
CA ALA A 36 15.31 -1.23 8.09
C ALA A 36 14.99 -1.63 9.54
N ALA A 37 14.10 -2.61 9.71
CA ALA A 37 13.67 -3.09 11.01
C ALA A 37 14.56 -4.21 11.56
N ASP A 38 14.27 -4.59 12.78
CA ASP A 38 14.93 -5.68 13.53
C ASP A 38 14.62 -7.07 12.99
N ASP A 39 13.50 -7.21 12.22
CA ASP A 39 13.08 -8.49 11.65
C ASP A 39 12.31 -8.30 10.34
N VAL A 40 12.17 -9.40 9.59
CA VAL A 40 11.42 -9.43 8.33
C VAL A 40 9.92 -9.26 8.58
N GLY A 41 9.22 -8.67 7.63
CA GLY A 41 7.78 -8.46 7.74
C GLY A 41 7.37 -7.52 8.88
N ALA A 42 8.19 -6.53 9.23
CA ALA A 42 7.92 -5.62 10.33
C ALA A 42 6.60 -4.85 10.18
N SER A 43 6.23 -4.43 8.98
CA SER A 43 4.92 -3.82 8.73
C SER A 43 3.77 -4.80 8.98
N GLN A 44 3.91 -6.07 8.58
CA GLN A 44 2.91 -7.12 8.86
C GLN A 44 2.74 -7.37 10.35
N ARG A 45 3.83 -7.31 11.12
CA ARG A 45 3.81 -7.40 12.58
C ARG A 45 3.10 -6.20 13.21
N ASP A 46 3.30 -5.00 12.70
CA ASP A 46 2.72 -3.77 13.24
C ASP A 46 1.17 -3.78 13.18
N TRP A 47 0.60 -4.23 12.05
CA TRP A 47 -0.84 -4.48 11.94
C TRP A 47 -1.21 -5.95 12.11
N GLY A 48 -0.47 -6.65 12.94
CA GLY A 48 -0.53 -8.11 13.11
C GLY A 48 -1.89 -8.68 13.51
N HIS A 49 -2.73 -7.93 14.19
CA HIS A 49 -4.09 -8.28 14.58
C HIS A 49 -5.11 -8.19 13.43
N VAL A 50 -4.78 -7.51 12.35
CA VAL A 50 -5.70 -7.29 11.22
C VAL A 50 -5.73 -8.52 10.31
N ARG A 51 -6.94 -9.03 10.02
CA ARG A 51 -7.15 -10.13 9.08
C ARG A 51 -7.19 -9.61 7.65
N LEU A 52 -6.45 -10.25 6.74
CA LEU A 52 -6.45 -9.94 5.33
C LEU A 52 -7.79 -10.35 4.69
N PHE A 53 -8.13 -9.72 3.56
CA PHE A 53 -9.30 -10.11 2.76
C PHE A 53 -8.99 -11.23 1.77
N SER A 54 -7.71 -11.42 1.46
CA SER A 54 -7.22 -12.42 0.53
C SER A 54 -6.83 -13.69 1.29
N PRO A 55 -7.25 -14.88 0.80
CA PRO A 55 -6.84 -16.13 1.38
C PRO A 55 -5.37 -16.46 1.12
N TRP A 56 -4.83 -17.44 1.85
CA TRP A 56 -3.42 -17.86 1.78
C TRP A 56 -2.92 -18.11 0.37
N ARG A 57 -3.73 -18.69 -0.53
CA ARG A 57 -3.36 -18.98 -1.92
C ARG A 57 -2.92 -17.75 -2.72
N TYR A 58 -3.34 -16.53 -2.31
CA TYR A 58 -2.93 -15.26 -2.93
C TYR A 58 -1.85 -14.53 -2.12
N ASN A 59 -1.52 -15.03 -0.93
CA ASN A 59 -0.58 -14.38 -0.01
C ASN A 59 0.77 -15.11 0.09
N VAL A 60 0.94 -16.23 -0.63
CA VAL A 60 2.18 -16.99 -0.72
C VAL A 60 2.69 -16.99 -2.16
N ASP A 61 3.95 -16.61 -2.37
CA ASP A 61 4.61 -16.69 -3.68
C ASP A 61 4.89 -18.15 -4.05
N LYS A 62 4.57 -18.53 -5.31
CA LYS A 62 4.74 -19.90 -5.80
C LYS A 62 6.21 -20.36 -5.79
N ALA A 63 7.17 -19.46 -6.10
CA ALA A 63 8.59 -19.81 -6.06
C ALA A 63 9.06 -20.02 -4.61
N ALA A 64 8.68 -19.12 -3.71
CA ALA A 64 8.98 -19.25 -2.29
C ALA A 64 8.36 -20.51 -1.68
N ALA A 65 7.11 -20.85 -2.05
CA ALA A 65 6.44 -22.08 -1.60
C ALA A 65 7.24 -23.33 -1.96
N ARG A 66 7.74 -23.44 -3.21
CA ARG A 66 8.55 -24.60 -3.64
C ARG A 66 9.78 -24.81 -2.74
N HIS A 67 10.49 -23.74 -2.40
CA HIS A 67 11.67 -23.83 -1.52
C HIS A 67 11.30 -24.18 -0.08
N LEU A 68 10.21 -23.61 0.42
CA LEU A 68 9.69 -23.90 1.76
C LEU A 68 9.25 -25.34 1.89
N GLU A 69 8.46 -25.86 0.94
CA GLU A 69 7.97 -27.23 0.93
C GLU A 69 9.13 -28.24 0.82
N ALA A 70 10.15 -27.93 0.00
CA ALA A 70 11.37 -28.72 -0.07
C ALA A 70 12.14 -28.79 1.25
N SER A 71 11.94 -27.82 2.15
CA SER A 71 12.51 -27.79 3.50
C SER A 71 11.59 -28.41 4.58
N GLY A 72 10.45 -28.98 4.18
CA GLY A 72 9.47 -29.59 5.10
C GLY A 72 8.42 -28.64 5.66
N TRP A 73 8.32 -27.42 5.14
CA TRP A 73 7.24 -26.49 5.53
C TRP A 73 5.88 -27.01 5.02
N VAL A 74 4.89 -26.93 5.91
CA VAL A 74 3.51 -27.28 5.58
C VAL A 74 2.72 -26.01 5.31
N PRO A 75 2.18 -25.85 4.08
CA PRO A 75 1.40 -24.66 3.74
C PRO A 75 0.13 -24.59 4.60
N PRO A 76 -0.28 -23.39 5.00
CA PRO A 76 -1.58 -23.18 5.62
C PRO A 76 -2.72 -23.54 4.65
N PRO A 77 -3.95 -23.82 5.18
CA PRO A 77 -5.09 -24.08 4.32
C PRO A 77 -5.28 -22.94 3.30
N PRO A 78 -5.37 -23.22 1.99
CA PRO A 78 -5.30 -22.21 0.93
C PRO A 78 -6.44 -21.19 0.96
N ASP A 79 -7.59 -21.59 1.52
CA ASP A 79 -8.80 -20.75 1.56
C ASP A 79 -8.94 -19.92 2.85
N ASP A 80 -8.12 -20.21 3.86
CA ASP A 80 -8.10 -19.45 5.10
C ASP A 80 -7.47 -18.06 4.88
N MET A 81 -7.97 -17.08 5.60
CA MET A 81 -7.48 -15.72 5.56
C MET A 81 -6.54 -15.44 6.72
N PRO A 82 -5.25 -15.18 6.48
CA PRO A 82 -4.30 -14.88 7.54
C PRO A 82 -4.54 -13.51 8.18
N THR A 83 -4.11 -13.38 9.42
CA THR A 83 -3.79 -12.07 10.00
C THR A 83 -2.39 -11.61 9.54
N GLY A 84 -2.07 -10.33 9.77
CA GLY A 84 -0.71 -9.82 9.50
C GLY A 84 0.36 -10.60 10.26
N LEU A 85 0.09 -10.93 11.53
CA LEU A 85 1.02 -11.70 12.36
C LEU A 85 1.17 -13.15 11.87
N GLU A 86 0.08 -13.81 11.49
CA GLU A 86 0.14 -15.14 10.88
C GLU A 86 0.92 -15.13 9.57
N LEU A 87 0.76 -14.10 8.73
CA LEU A 87 1.54 -13.96 7.50
C LEU A 87 3.05 -13.86 7.80
N GLN A 88 3.43 -13.07 8.81
CA GLN A 88 4.82 -12.97 9.24
C GLN A 88 5.33 -14.31 9.80
N GLN A 89 4.62 -14.90 10.79
CA GLN A 89 5.12 -16.05 11.55
C GLN A 89 5.09 -17.36 10.76
N ARG A 90 4.04 -17.58 9.95
CA ARG A 90 3.83 -18.85 9.25
C ARG A 90 4.41 -18.88 7.85
N TYR A 91 4.78 -17.72 7.27
CA TYR A 91 5.31 -17.64 5.91
C TYR A 91 6.63 -16.87 5.82
N LEU A 92 6.67 -15.58 6.24
CA LEU A 92 7.84 -14.73 5.99
C LEU A 92 9.05 -15.13 6.83
N LEU A 93 8.87 -15.44 8.11
CA LEU A 93 9.95 -15.92 8.98
C LEU A 93 10.50 -17.29 8.55
N PRO A 94 9.68 -18.32 8.27
CA PRO A 94 10.17 -19.55 7.67
C PRO A 94 10.95 -19.32 6.37
N LEU A 95 10.46 -18.46 5.48
CA LEU A 95 11.11 -18.13 4.23
C LEU A 95 12.48 -17.49 4.45
N ALA A 96 12.56 -16.48 5.31
CA ALA A 96 13.81 -15.77 5.62
C ALA A 96 14.87 -16.68 6.28
N ASN A 97 14.45 -17.76 6.93
CA ASN A 97 15.33 -18.72 7.59
C ASN A 97 15.78 -19.88 6.66
N LEU A 98 15.34 -19.92 5.42
CA LEU A 98 15.83 -20.91 4.47
C LEU A 98 17.34 -20.77 4.23
N PRO A 99 18.08 -21.86 4.06
CA PRO A 99 19.51 -21.82 3.70
C PRO A 99 19.79 -20.93 2.49
N LEU A 100 18.87 -20.90 1.52
CA LEU A 100 18.92 -20.06 0.33
C LEU A 100 19.11 -18.57 0.65
N LEU A 101 18.47 -18.06 1.71
CA LEU A 101 18.51 -16.66 2.13
C LEU A 101 19.48 -16.40 3.29
N SER A 102 20.13 -17.45 3.82
CA SER A 102 21.08 -17.32 4.92
C SER A 102 22.24 -16.38 4.58
N GLY A 103 22.52 -15.42 5.45
CA GLY A 103 23.55 -14.41 5.26
C GLY A 103 23.25 -13.35 4.21
N ARG A 104 22.12 -13.44 3.52
CA ARG A 104 21.72 -12.49 2.47
C ARG A 104 20.75 -11.40 2.94
N ILE A 105 20.18 -11.53 4.13
CA ILE A 105 19.28 -10.53 4.72
C ILE A 105 20.03 -9.79 5.82
N ARG A 106 20.24 -8.48 5.64
CA ARG A 106 20.80 -7.58 6.66
C ARG A 106 19.69 -6.77 7.31
N ARG A 107 19.40 -7.09 8.56
CA ARG A 107 18.44 -6.37 9.40
C ARG A 107 19.07 -5.13 10.03
N ASN A 108 18.24 -4.17 10.47
CA ASN A 108 18.68 -2.88 11.02
C ASN A 108 19.59 -2.11 10.04
N ARG A 109 19.28 -2.21 8.73
CA ARG A 109 20.00 -1.53 7.64
C ARG A 109 19.07 -0.66 6.86
N ARG A 110 18.79 0.52 7.40
CA ARG A 110 17.97 1.52 6.75
C ARG A 110 18.75 2.18 5.62
N VAL A 111 18.25 2.04 4.40
CA VAL A 111 18.78 2.78 3.25
C VAL A 111 18.37 4.25 3.37
N THR A 112 19.35 5.14 3.19
CA THR A 112 19.17 6.59 3.29
C THR A 112 19.33 7.31 1.96
N ALA A 113 20.08 6.74 1.02
CA ALA A 113 20.25 7.28 -0.33
C ALA A 113 20.67 6.20 -1.32
N ILE A 114 20.24 6.37 -2.57
CA ILE A 114 20.64 5.54 -3.71
C ILE A 114 21.11 6.47 -4.80
N THR A 115 22.27 6.15 -5.40
CA THR A 115 22.83 6.92 -6.50
C THR A 115 23.70 6.03 -7.39
N ARG A 116 24.38 6.61 -8.39
CA ARG A 116 25.43 5.95 -9.18
C ARG A 116 26.81 6.38 -8.67
N VAL A 117 27.77 5.46 -8.68
CA VAL A 117 29.14 5.74 -8.18
C VAL A 117 29.79 6.87 -8.97
N GLY A 118 30.11 7.96 -8.28
CA GLY A 118 30.84 9.10 -8.86
C GLY A 118 30.11 9.91 -9.93
N VAL A 119 28.78 9.67 -10.09
CA VAL A 119 27.96 10.34 -11.13
C VAL A 119 26.67 10.85 -10.53
N ASP A 120 26.50 12.16 -10.48
CA ASP A 120 25.25 12.78 -10.04
C ASP A 120 24.11 12.59 -11.07
N LYS A 121 22.91 12.95 -10.68
CA LYS A 121 21.67 12.79 -11.46
C LYS A 121 21.69 13.54 -12.79
N THR A 122 22.39 14.65 -12.89
CA THR A 122 22.40 15.54 -14.07
C THR A 122 23.29 15.02 -15.19
N ARG A 123 24.34 14.27 -14.85
CA ARG A 123 25.30 13.75 -15.82
C ARG A 123 24.77 12.50 -16.52
N SER A 124 24.62 12.55 -17.86
CA SER A 124 24.14 11.42 -18.67
C SER A 124 25.26 10.51 -19.17
N ALA A 125 26.41 11.10 -19.59
CA ALA A 125 27.51 10.34 -20.16
C ALA A 125 28.10 9.37 -19.13
N GLY A 126 28.13 8.08 -19.46
CA GLY A 126 28.71 7.01 -18.64
C GLY A 126 27.90 6.65 -17.39
N ARG A 127 26.71 7.24 -17.18
CA ARG A 127 25.92 6.97 -15.97
C ARG A 127 25.44 5.52 -15.89
N GLY A 128 25.02 4.93 -17.01
CA GLY A 128 24.58 3.53 -17.04
C GLY A 128 25.70 2.50 -16.90
N ASP A 129 26.96 2.93 -17.07
CA ASP A 129 28.12 2.04 -17.05
C ASP A 129 28.69 1.83 -15.64
N VAL A 130 28.29 2.66 -14.67
CA VAL A 130 28.77 2.58 -13.30
C VAL A 130 27.72 1.91 -12.39
N PRO A 131 28.18 1.17 -11.36
CA PRO A 131 27.27 0.50 -10.44
C PRO A 131 26.45 1.50 -9.60
N PHE A 132 25.37 1.01 -9.02
CA PHE A 132 24.68 1.73 -7.96
C PHE A 132 25.53 1.77 -6.70
N LEU A 133 25.37 2.86 -5.94
CA LEU A 133 25.81 3.01 -4.58
C LEU A 133 24.57 3.14 -3.70
N VAL A 134 24.35 2.16 -2.85
CA VAL A 134 23.26 2.12 -1.88
C VAL A 134 23.84 2.45 -0.50
N ARG A 135 23.44 3.58 0.07
CA ARG A 135 23.94 4.07 1.36
C ARG A 135 23.02 3.73 2.49
N THR A 136 23.57 3.17 3.54
CA THR A 136 22.92 3.02 4.84
C THR A 136 23.56 3.97 5.85
N HIS A 137 23.16 3.91 7.13
CA HIS A 137 23.85 4.66 8.18
C HIS A 137 25.25 4.07 8.50
N GLU A 138 25.46 2.79 8.18
CA GLU A 138 26.67 2.05 8.58
C GLU A 138 27.66 1.87 7.44
N GLU A 139 27.17 1.73 6.19
CA GLU A 139 28.02 1.35 5.07
C GLU A 139 27.47 1.84 3.73
N ASP A 140 28.36 1.91 2.74
CA ASP A 140 28.04 2.06 1.34
C ASP A 140 28.16 0.71 0.62
N ILE A 141 27.13 0.29 -0.08
CA ILE A 141 27.02 -1.01 -0.79
C ILE A 141 26.97 -0.76 -2.27
N LEU A 142 27.82 -1.46 -3.03
CA LEU A 142 27.77 -1.44 -4.47
C LEU A 142 26.80 -2.49 -5.00
N ALA A 143 25.98 -2.14 -6.00
CA ALA A 143 25.02 -3.03 -6.60
C ALA A 143 24.97 -2.91 -8.12
N ARG A 144 24.72 -4.03 -8.82
CA ARG A 144 24.49 -4.02 -10.27
C ARG A 144 23.09 -3.52 -10.64
N ALA A 145 22.12 -3.84 -9.79
CA ALA A 145 20.74 -3.43 -9.92
C ALA A 145 20.14 -3.22 -8.54
N VAL A 146 19.07 -2.43 -8.44
CA VAL A 146 18.37 -2.16 -7.19
C VAL A 146 16.87 -2.35 -7.38
N ILE A 147 16.26 -3.08 -6.46
CA ILE A 147 14.81 -3.25 -6.36
C ILE A 147 14.32 -2.62 -5.06
N ASP A 148 13.53 -1.57 -5.16
CA ASP A 148 12.88 -0.95 -4.01
C ASP A 148 11.52 -1.60 -3.76
N ALA A 149 11.47 -2.45 -2.73
CA ALA A 149 10.28 -3.12 -2.20
C ALA A 149 9.94 -2.64 -0.78
N SER A 150 10.34 -1.41 -0.41
CA SER A 150 10.22 -0.87 0.95
C SER A 150 8.79 -0.56 1.39
N GLY A 151 7.82 -0.59 0.46
CA GLY A 151 6.41 -0.38 0.76
C GLY A 151 6.04 1.08 1.09
N THR A 152 4.87 1.26 1.71
CA THR A 152 4.31 2.59 2.02
C THR A 152 3.86 2.72 3.48
N TRP A 153 3.92 1.64 4.28
CA TRP A 153 3.32 1.58 5.62
C TRP A 153 3.79 2.68 6.57
N TRP A 154 5.08 3.00 6.53
CA TRP A 154 5.71 3.96 7.44
C TRP A 154 5.55 5.42 7.02
N THR A 155 4.84 5.70 5.93
CA THR A 155 4.61 7.05 5.41
C THR A 155 3.09 7.31 5.28
N PRO A 156 2.39 7.51 6.41
CA PRO A 156 0.96 7.76 6.39
C PRO A 156 0.64 9.13 5.78
N ASN A 157 -0.52 9.23 5.14
CA ASN A 157 -1.08 10.52 4.75
C ASN A 157 -1.52 11.30 5.99
N PRO A 158 -1.34 12.62 6.02
CA PRO A 158 -1.78 13.46 7.11
C PRO A 158 -3.32 13.55 7.21
N LEU A 159 -3.80 14.10 8.33
CA LEU A 159 -5.23 14.34 8.56
C LEU A 159 -5.79 15.48 7.70
N GLY A 160 -4.95 16.47 7.36
CA GLY A 160 -5.38 17.63 6.59
C GLY A 160 -5.94 17.26 5.22
N ALA A 161 -7.14 17.75 4.91
CA ALA A 161 -7.87 17.37 3.70
C ALA A 161 -7.17 17.77 2.39
N ALA A 162 -6.28 18.76 2.45
CA ALA A 162 -5.47 19.22 1.31
C ALA A 162 -4.23 18.36 1.03
N GLY A 163 -4.01 17.24 1.76
CA GLY A 163 -2.86 16.35 1.59
C GLY A 163 -1.59 16.84 2.29
N ILE A 164 -1.68 17.88 3.10
CA ILE A 164 -0.65 18.37 4.01
C ILE A 164 -1.14 18.24 5.45
N SER A 165 -0.23 18.26 6.43
CA SER A 165 -0.61 18.21 7.84
C SER A 165 -1.56 19.32 8.23
N ALA A 166 -2.62 18.99 8.96
CA ALA A 166 -3.49 19.98 9.55
C ALA A 166 -2.70 20.84 10.56
N ARG A 167 -3.09 22.10 10.74
CA ARG A 167 -2.45 22.95 11.75
C ARG A 167 -2.62 22.33 13.14
N GLY A 168 -1.53 22.20 13.87
CA GLY A 168 -1.51 21.56 15.19
C GLY A 168 -1.37 20.04 15.15
N GLU A 169 -1.44 19.38 13.99
CA GLU A 169 -1.33 17.91 13.87
C GLU A 169 -0.01 17.39 14.45
N ALA A 170 1.12 18.00 14.10
CA ALA A 170 2.44 17.58 14.59
C ALA A 170 2.57 17.74 16.12
N ALA A 171 2.07 18.84 16.68
CA ALA A 171 2.12 19.07 18.14
C ALA A 171 1.25 18.08 18.92
N LEU A 172 0.18 17.57 18.29
CA LEU A 172 -0.79 16.64 18.88
C LEU A 172 -0.60 15.20 18.40
N ALA A 173 0.54 14.86 17.80
CA ALA A 173 0.83 13.54 17.24
C ALA A 173 0.65 12.40 18.26
N HIS A 174 0.93 12.65 19.55
CA HIS A 174 0.72 11.68 20.63
C HIS A 174 -0.75 11.28 20.86
N ARG A 175 -1.70 12.09 20.39
CA ARG A 175 -3.16 11.83 20.43
C ARG A 175 -3.67 11.17 19.16
N ILE A 176 -2.84 11.02 18.13
CA ILE A 176 -3.18 10.47 16.83
C ILE A 176 -2.53 9.09 16.68
N HIS A 177 -3.28 8.12 16.19
CA HIS A 177 -2.75 6.82 15.73
C HIS A 177 -2.94 6.76 14.21
N TYR A 178 -1.83 6.63 13.49
CA TYR A 178 -1.86 6.41 12.04
C TYR A 178 -1.89 4.92 11.75
N GLY A 179 -2.84 4.46 10.94
CA GLY A 179 -3.02 3.05 10.61
C GLY A 179 -4.22 2.42 11.32
N ILE A 180 -4.08 1.20 11.77
CA ILE A 180 -5.15 0.38 12.36
C ILE A 180 -4.71 -0.07 13.76
N PRO A 181 -5.15 0.59 14.83
CA PRO A 181 -4.80 0.18 16.19
C PRO A 181 -5.54 -1.10 16.61
N ASP A 182 -4.89 -1.92 17.42
CA ASP A 182 -5.54 -3.06 18.10
C ASP A 182 -6.43 -2.58 19.25
N VAL A 183 -7.65 -2.16 18.88
CA VAL A 183 -8.60 -1.50 19.79
C VAL A 183 -9.11 -2.43 20.89
N LEU A 184 -9.27 -3.71 20.61
CA LEU A 184 -9.78 -4.70 21.58
C LEU A 184 -8.66 -5.35 22.38
N GLY A 185 -7.42 -5.28 21.90
CA GLY A 185 -6.23 -5.84 22.53
C GLY A 185 -5.28 -4.78 23.08
N ALA A 186 -4.09 -4.68 22.51
CA ALA A 186 -2.98 -3.90 23.05
C ALA A 186 -3.27 -2.41 23.24
N HIS A 187 -4.18 -1.82 22.47
CA HIS A 187 -4.51 -0.40 22.56
C HIS A 187 -5.84 -0.10 23.28
N ARG A 188 -6.45 -1.10 23.90
CA ARG A 188 -7.80 -0.98 24.52
C ARG A 188 -7.92 0.19 25.48
N GLU A 189 -6.95 0.41 26.34
CA GLU A 189 -6.99 1.49 27.36
C GLU A 189 -6.93 2.89 26.73
N ARG A 190 -6.37 3.01 25.53
CA ARG A 190 -6.33 4.28 24.80
C ARG A 190 -7.72 4.74 24.36
N TYR A 191 -8.68 3.82 24.19
CA TYR A 191 -9.99 4.11 23.61
C TYR A 191 -11.17 3.84 24.56
N ALA A 192 -11.02 2.95 25.52
CA ALA A 192 -12.07 2.61 26.47
C ALA A 192 -12.53 3.80 27.30
N GLY A 193 -13.84 4.08 27.34
CA GLY A 193 -14.45 5.20 28.06
C GLY A 193 -14.15 6.58 27.42
N LYS A 194 -13.69 6.63 26.17
CA LYS A 194 -13.24 7.85 25.49
C LYS A 194 -13.99 8.10 24.19
N THR A 195 -13.97 9.37 23.75
CA THR A 195 -14.50 9.75 22.44
C THR A 195 -13.38 9.64 21.40
N THR A 196 -13.52 8.75 20.44
CA THR A 196 -12.54 8.52 19.37
C THR A 196 -13.08 9.02 18.04
N LEU A 197 -12.28 9.84 17.34
CA LEU A 197 -12.55 10.26 15.96
C LEU A 197 -11.75 9.38 15.00
N VAL A 198 -12.45 8.66 14.12
CA VAL A 198 -11.83 7.92 13.01
C VAL A 198 -11.94 8.77 11.73
N VAL A 199 -10.81 9.01 11.07
CA VAL A 199 -10.74 9.82 9.84
C VAL A 199 -10.33 8.98 8.67
N GLY A 200 -11.18 8.91 7.63
CA GLY A 200 -10.92 8.16 6.40
C GLY A 200 -12.12 7.33 5.96
N ALA A 201 -12.13 6.90 4.70
CA ALA A 201 -13.23 6.14 4.09
C ALA A 201 -12.70 4.91 3.33
N GLY A 202 -11.68 4.26 3.86
CA GLY A 202 -11.11 3.01 3.34
C GLY A 202 -11.33 1.83 4.29
N HIS A 203 -10.86 0.65 3.90
CA HIS A 203 -10.96 -0.56 4.72
C HIS A 203 -10.21 -0.46 6.06
N SER A 204 -9.15 0.37 6.15
CA SER A 204 -8.48 0.65 7.42
C SER A 204 -9.41 1.36 8.41
N ALA A 205 -10.27 2.28 7.92
CA ALA A 205 -11.28 2.90 8.76
C ALA A 205 -12.32 1.87 9.23
N ALA A 206 -12.81 0.99 8.35
CA ALA A 206 -13.75 -0.06 8.71
C ALA A 206 -13.18 -1.02 9.77
N ASN A 207 -11.91 -1.46 9.60
CA ASN A 207 -11.20 -2.31 10.57
C ASN A 207 -10.94 -1.62 11.92
N SER A 208 -11.04 -0.28 12.00
CA SER A 208 -10.96 0.45 13.26
C SER A 208 -12.33 0.74 13.87
N LEU A 209 -13.34 1.04 13.04
CA LEU A 209 -14.69 1.38 13.47
C LEU A 209 -15.44 0.20 14.10
N LEU A 210 -15.39 -0.98 13.49
CA LEU A 210 -16.07 -2.17 14.00
C LEU A 210 -15.61 -2.53 15.42
N PRO A 211 -14.28 -2.68 15.70
CA PRO A 211 -13.82 -2.94 17.07
C PRO A 211 -14.12 -1.79 18.05
N LEU A 212 -14.14 -0.53 17.58
CA LEU A 212 -14.49 0.61 18.45
C LEU A 212 -15.95 0.57 18.87
N VAL A 213 -16.88 0.21 17.99
CA VAL A 213 -18.30 0.07 18.35
C VAL A 213 -18.51 -1.15 19.25
N GLU A 214 -17.81 -2.25 19.03
CA GLU A 214 -17.79 -3.39 19.95
C GLU A 214 -17.31 -2.96 21.35
N LEU A 215 -16.21 -2.21 21.41
CA LEU A 215 -15.70 -1.65 22.67
C LEU A 215 -16.71 -0.69 23.33
N ALA A 216 -17.41 0.13 22.54
CA ALA A 216 -18.43 1.04 23.04
C ALA A 216 -19.62 0.29 23.67
N SER A 217 -20.02 -0.82 23.08
CA SER A 217 -21.08 -1.68 23.61
C SER A 217 -20.69 -2.33 24.97
N ALA A 218 -19.40 -2.65 25.14
CA ALA A 218 -18.88 -3.29 26.34
C ALA A 218 -18.36 -2.31 27.41
N THR A 219 -18.14 -1.02 27.07
CA THR A 219 -17.50 -0.06 27.98
C THR A 219 -18.24 1.27 27.98
N PRO A 220 -19.01 1.59 29.04
CA PRO A 220 -19.75 2.83 29.15
C PRO A 220 -18.85 4.08 28.98
N GLY A 221 -19.38 5.11 28.31
CA GLY A 221 -18.65 6.34 28.05
C GLY A 221 -17.80 6.33 26.78
N THR A 222 -17.60 5.17 26.13
CA THR A 222 -16.92 5.09 24.82
C THR A 222 -17.84 5.62 23.73
N LYS A 223 -17.33 6.56 22.92
CA LYS A 223 -18.06 7.17 21.81
C LYS A 223 -17.24 7.11 20.54
N VAL A 224 -17.90 6.85 19.43
CA VAL A 224 -17.27 6.73 18.11
C VAL A 224 -17.79 7.80 17.17
N VAL A 225 -16.89 8.59 16.64
CA VAL A 225 -17.18 9.58 15.59
C VAL A 225 -16.41 9.19 14.35
N TRP A 226 -17.09 9.13 13.21
CA TRP A 226 -16.48 8.81 11.92
C TRP A 226 -16.54 10.02 11.00
N ALA A 227 -15.38 10.51 10.53
CA ALA A 227 -15.27 11.65 9.63
C ALA A 227 -14.79 11.22 8.24
N THR A 228 -15.51 11.68 7.20
CA THR A 228 -15.17 11.41 5.79
C THR A 228 -15.17 12.69 4.96
N ARG A 229 -14.27 12.77 3.96
CA ARG A 229 -14.22 13.90 3.03
C ARG A 229 -15.35 13.87 1.99
N SER A 230 -15.81 12.67 1.63
CA SER A 230 -16.89 12.43 0.66
C SER A 230 -18.16 11.99 1.38
N ALA A 231 -19.32 12.22 0.76
CA ALA A 231 -20.57 11.56 1.11
C ALA A 231 -20.64 10.16 0.54
N ASP A 232 -19.98 9.91 -0.58
CA ASP A 232 -19.99 8.60 -1.23
C ASP A 232 -19.13 7.61 -0.42
N LEU A 233 -19.81 6.70 0.25
CA LEU A 233 -19.24 5.60 1.03
C LEU A 233 -19.31 4.26 0.29
N THR A 234 -19.74 4.26 -0.97
CA THR A 234 -19.89 3.05 -1.80
C THR A 234 -18.61 2.22 -1.81
N ARG A 235 -17.46 2.86 -1.88
CA ARG A 235 -16.16 2.18 -1.89
C ARG A 235 -15.88 1.40 -0.60
N VAL A 236 -16.22 1.95 0.57
CA VAL A 236 -15.93 1.29 1.85
C VAL A 236 -16.99 0.24 2.17
N PHE A 237 -18.23 0.44 1.71
CA PHE A 237 -19.28 -0.57 1.85
C PHE A 237 -19.09 -1.76 0.87
N GLY A 238 -18.34 -1.55 -0.22
CA GLY A 238 -18.00 -2.60 -1.19
C GLY A 238 -19.22 -3.18 -1.91
N GLY A 239 -19.03 -4.33 -2.55
CA GLY A 239 -20.06 -5.02 -3.31
C GLY A 239 -21.00 -5.90 -2.46
N GLY A 240 -20.89 -5.92 -1.15
CA GLY A 240 -21.68 -6.79 -0.29
C GLY A 240 -21.49 -8.27 -0.64
N GLU A 241 -22.58 -9.01 -0.85
CA GLU A 241 -22.55 -10.43 -1.26
C GLU A 241 -21.99 -10.64 -2.67
N ALA A 242 -22.05 -9.63 -3.54
CA ALA A 242 -21.50 -9.68 -4.90
C ALA A 242 -20.00 -9.31 -4.95
N ASP A 243 -19.35 -9.07 -3.81
CA ASP A 243 -17.93 -8.76 -3.76
C ASP A 243 -17.08 -9.98 -4.10
N GLY A 244 -16.16 -9.86 -5.06
CA GLY A 244 -15.23 -10.93 -5.44
C GLY A 244 -14.30 -11.42 -4.31
N LEU A 245 -14.19 -10.65 -3.21
CA LEU A 245 -13.59 -11.07 -1.95
C LEU A 245 -14.67 -11.07 -0.85
N PRO A 246 -15.27 -12.22 -0.51
CA PRO A 246 -16.40 -12.29 0.42
C PRO A 246 -16.13 -11.68 1.80
N ALA A 247 -14.90 -11.77 2.29
CA ALA A 247 -14.52 -11.16 3.57
C ALA A 247 -14.58 -9.63 3.54
N ARG A 248 -14.22 -9.02 2.41
CA ARG A 248 -14.32 -7.58 2.21
C ARG A 248 -15.79 -7.14 2.11
N GLY A 249 -16.62 -7.90 1.40
CA GLY A 249 -18.05 -7.65 1.31
C GLY A 249 -18.72 -7.67 2.68
N ARG A 250 -18.42 -8.67 3.52
CA ARG A 250 -18.92 -8.75 4.89
C ARG A 250 -18.50 -7.56 5.75
N LEU A 251 -17.23 -7.12 5.66
CA LEU A 251 -16.74 -5.94 6.38
C LEU A 251 -17.54 -4.70 6.02
N GLY A 252 -17.81 -4.49 4.73
CA GLY A 252 -18.58 -3.35 4.24
C GLY A 252 -20.03 -3.40 4.68
N SER A 253 -20.70 -4.57 4.65
CA SER A 253 -22.07 -4.75 5.12
C SER A 253 -22.17 -4.47 6.63
N ALA A 254 -21.28 -5.01 7.44
CA ALA A 254 -21.25 -4.75 8.87
C ALA A 254 -21.06 -3.25 9.19
N LEU A 255 -20.18 -2.56 8.45
CA LEU A 255 -20.01 -1.12 8.63
C LEU A 255 -21.28 -0.33 8.25
N ARG A 256 -21.98 -0.74 7.20
CA ARG A 256 -23.27 -0.12 6.82
C ARG A 256 -24.29 -0.26 7.93
N GLU A 257 -24.43 -1.44 8.53
CA GLU A 257 -25.34 -1.68 9.66
C GLU A 257 -25.04 -0.76 10.84
N LEU A 258 -23.75 -0.50 11.15
CA LEU A 258 -23.37 0.45 12.21
C LEU A 258 -23.80 1.88 11.92
N VAL A 259 -23.75 2.30 10.67
CA VAL A 259 -24.22 3.63 10.25
C VAL A 259 -25.74 3.72 10.34
N ASP A 260 -26.44 2.73 9.82
CA ASP A 260 -27.89 2.70 9.73
C ASP A 260 -28.55 2.58 11.13
N SER A 261 -27.90 1.86 12.04
CA SER A 261 -28.35 1.75 13.45
C SER A 261 -28.04 2.96 14.33
N GLY A 262 -27.22 3.90 13.84
CA GLY A 262 -26.77 5.05 14.65
C GLY A 262 -25.78 4.69 15.76
N ALA A 263 -25.15 3.53 15.72
CA ALA A 263 -24.15 3.09 16.68
C ALA A 263 -22.88 3.96 16.73
N LEU A 264 -22.68 4.80 15.71
CA LEU A 264 -21.63 5.79 15.63
C LEU A 264 -22.15 7.11 15.06
N GLN A 265 -21.47 8.22 15.38
CA GLN A 265 -21.76 9.52 14.80
C GLN A 265 -20.98 9.68 13.48
N LEU A 266 -21.70 9.80 12.35
CA LEU A 266 -21.09 10.04 11.04
C LEU A 266 -21.06 11.54 10.70
N VAL A 267 -19.88 12.03 10.30
CA VAL A 267 -19.61 13.41 9.85
C VAL A 267 -19.06 13.36 8.44
N GLN A 268 -19.93 13.48 7.46
CA GLN A 268 -19.57 13.48 6.03
C GLN A 268 -19.22 14.88 5.52
N HIS A 269 -18.59 14.97 4.33
CA HIS A 269 -18.14 16.21 3.68
C HIS A 269 -17.24 17.08 4.57
N PHE A 270 -16.55 16.46 5.53
CA PHE A 270 -15.71 17.18 6.48
C PHE A 270 -14.25 17.23 6.01
N ARG A 271 -13.80 18.43 5.67
CA ARG A 271 -12.45 18.72 5.23
C ARG A 271 -11.68 19.33 6.40
N ILE A 272 -10.89 18.51 7.08
CA ILE A 272 -10.08 18.91 8.24
C ILE A 272 -9.01 19.90 7.82
N ASP A 273 -8.84 20.98 8.57
CA ASP A 273 -7.83 22.02 8.41
C ASP A 273 -6.92 22.17 9.63
N SER A 274 -7.47 22.03 10.83
CA SER A 274 -6.72 22.27 12.07
C SER A 274 -7.18 21.44 13.25
N LEU A 275 -6.25 21.23 14.18
CA LEU A 275 -6.45 20.59 15.47
C LEU A 275 -5.95 21.50 16.58
N ARG A 276 -6.66 21.53 17.70
CA ARG A 276 -6.20 22.17 18.93
C ARG A 276 -6.67 21.41 20.16
N GLU A 277 -5.97 21.58 21.26
CA GLU A 277 -6.39 21.06 22.55
C GLU A 277 -7.11 22.18 23.36
N VAL A 278 -8.27 21.83 23.89
CA VAL A 278 -9.09 22.73 24.72
C VAL A 278 -9.59 21.93 25.91
N ALA A 279 -9.22 22.36 27.13
CA ALA A 279 -9.60 21.69 28.38
C ALA A 279 -9.30 20.17 28.37
N GLY A 280 -8.14 19.77 27.88
CA GLY A 280 -7.71 18.37 27.85
C GLY A 280 -8.37 17.50 26.76
N LYS A 281 -9.21 18.06 25.90
CA LYS A 281 -9.85 17.41 24.77
C LYS A 281 -9.42 18.05 23.46
N LEU A 282 -9.51 17.29 22.36
CA LEU A 282 -9.24 17.81 21.04
C LEU A 282 -10.48 18.46 20.44
N GLU A 283 -10.27 19.58 19.79
CA GLU A 283 -11.18 20.16 18.80
C GLU A 283 -10.57 20.00 17.42
N VAL A 284 -11.34 19.39 16.51
CA VAL A 284 -10.93 19.17 15.12
C VAL A 284 -11.79 20.08 14.25
N ALA A 285 -11.17 21.07 13.63
CA ALA A 285 -11.87 22.09 12.86
C ALA A 285 -11.60 21.94 11.35
N GLY A 286 -12.54 22.41 10.55
CA GLY A 286 -12.46 22.39 9.10
C GLY A 286 -13.75 22.90 8.46
N LEU A 287 -13.96 22.52 7.21
CA LEU A 287 -15.17 22.85 6.45
C LEU A 287 -16.04 21.60 6.28
N ARG A 288 -17.33 21.73 6.59
CA ARG A 288 -18.36 20.74 6.26
C ARG A 288 -19.37 21.39 5.32
N ASP A 289 -19.57 20.80 4.14
CA ASP A 289 -20.42 21.36 3.09
C ASP A 289 -20.08 22.84 2.76
N GLY A 290 -18.80 23.19 2.85
CA GLY A 290 -18.30 24.56 2.61
C GLY A 290 -18.44 25.52 3.80
N ALA A 291 -19.12 25.14 4.89
CA ALA A 291 -19.29 25.95 6.09
C ALA A 291 -18.30 25.53 7.21
N PRO A 292 -17.86 26.47 8.06
CA PRO A 292 -17.03 26.14 9.23
C PRO A 292 -17.71 25.13 10.14
N HIS A 293 -16.98 24.08 10.52
CA HIS A 293 -17.46 23.02 11.40
C HIS A 293 -16.36 22.57 12.36
N VAL A 294 -16.75 22.21 13.58
CA VAL A 294 -15.81 21.74 14.61
C VAL A 294 -16.38 20.50 15.31
N VAL A 295 -15.63 19.42 15.25
CA VAL A 295 -15.86 18.23 16.08
C VAL A 295 -15.15 18.46 17.42
N ARG A 296 -15.91 18.47 18.52
CA ARG A 296 -15.41 18.81 19.86
C ARG A 296 -15.41 17.60 20.78
N GLY A 297 -14.61 17.68 21.85
CA GLY A 297 -14.61 16.69 22.92
C GLY A 297 -13.96 15.37 22.57
N VAL A 298 -13.10 15.35 21.54
CA VAL A 298 -12.38 14.16 21.09
C VAL A 298 -11.19 13.88 22.02
N ASP A 299 -11.02 12.62 22.41
CA ASP A 299 -9.91 12.15 23.23
C ASP A 299 -8.74 11.63 22.40
N ALA A 300 -9.04 10.90 21.35
CA ALA A 300 -8.07 10.28 20.48
C ALA A 300 -8.53 10.31 19.01
N ILE A 301 -7.58 10.31 18.10
CA ILE A 301 -7.84 10.26 16.65
C ILE A 301 -7.20 9.01 16.08
N ILE A 302 -7.92 8.30 15.21
CA ILE A 302 -7.37 7.26 14.34
C ILE A 302 -7.36 7.83 12.92
N ALA A 303 -6.15 8.00 12.37
CA ALA A 303 -5.93 8.49 11.01
C ALA A 303 -5.84 7.30 10.04
N ALA A 304 -6.98 6.90 9.49
CA ALA A 304 -7.10 5.88 8.44
C ALA A 304 -7.09 6.53 7.04
N THR A 305 -6.18 7.48 6.85
CA THR A 305 -6.09 8.37 5.68
C THR A 305 -5.33 7.78 4.50
N GLY A 306 -4.85 6.53 4.63
CA GLY A 306 -4.00 5.83 3.66
C GLY A 306 -2.52 6.19 3.81
N GLN A 307 -1.73 5.71 2.89
CA GLN A 307 -0.27 5.89 2.87
C GLN A 307 0.18 6.43 1.52
N ARG A 308 1.44 6.84 1.45
CA ARG A 308 2.11 7.28 0.23
C ARG A 308 3.55 6.75 0.17
N PRO A 309 4.18 6.66 -1.01
CA PRO A 309 5.58 6.25 -1.11
C PRO A 309 6.52 7.31 -0.51
N ASP A 310 7.56 6.85 0.19
CA ASP A 310 8.72 7.68 0.49
C ASP A 310 9.74 7.53 -0.63
N LEU A 311 9.94 8.59 -1.41
CA LEU A 311 10.90 8.66 -2.51
C LEU A 311 12.16 9.44 -2.11
N GLY A 312 12.36 9.72 -0.82
CA GLY A 312 13.47 10.52 -0.33
C GLY A 312 14.84 9.89 -0.61
N MET A 313 14.96 8.57 -0.42
CA MET A 313 16.20 7.84 -0.70
C MET A 313 16.53 7.73 -2.20
N ASP A 314 15.53 7.88 -3.06
CA ASP A 314 15.64 7.73 -4.52
C ASP A 314 15.93 9.07 -5.23
N ARG A 315 16.14 10.14 -4.49
CA ARG A 315 16.23 11.51 -5.00
C ARG A 315 17.29 11.70 -6.09
N GLU A 316 18.40 10.96 -6.02
CA GLU A 316 19.50 11.03 -7.00
C GLU A 316 19.29 10.05 -8.18
N LEU A 317 18.14 9.36 -8.26
CA LEU A 317 17.79 8.51 -9.39
C LEU A 317 16.87 9.24 -10.37
N ARG A 318 16.89 8.81 -11.63
CA ARG A 318 16.02 9.31 -12.69
C ARG A 318 14.72 8.51 -12.68
N LEU A 319 13.77 8.94 -11.87
CA LEU A 319 12.49 8.28 -11.74
C LEU A 319 11.47 8.80 -12.77
N GLY A 320 10.69 7.88 -13.34
CA GLY A 320 9.41 8.17 -13.96
C GLY A 320 8.30 7.92 -12.95
N VAL A 321 7.76 8.99 -12.38
CA VAL A 321 6.69 8.93 -11.36
C VAL A 321 5.53 9.80 -11.81
N ASP A 322 4.32 9.27 -11.69
CA ASP A 322 3.10 10.04 -11.97
C ASP A 322 2.91 11.15 -10.92
N PRO A 323 2.71 12.40 -11.32
CA PRO A 323 2.67 13.52 -10.38
C PRO A 323 1.43 13.55 -9.47
N ALA A 324 0.36 12.84 -9.82
CA ALA A 324 -0.88 12.81 -9.04
C ALA A 324 -0.97 11.58 -8.14
N LEU A 325 -0.66 10.40 -8.69
CA LEU A 325 -0.72 9.14 -7.96
C LEU A 325 0.56 8.81 -7.21
N GLU A 326 1.69 9.46 -7.53
CA GLU A 326 3.01 9.11 -6.99
C GLU A 326 3.40 7.64 -7.25
N SER A 327 2.78 7.01 -8.23
CA SER A 327 3.04 5.65 -8.71
C SER A 327 4.09 5.66 -9.82
N VAL A 328 4.58 4.47 -10.21
CA VAL A 328 5.40 4.37 -11.42
C VAL A 328 4.62 4.88 -12.62
N LEU A 329 5.24 5.74 -13.44
CA LEU A 329 4.59 6.53 -14.49
C LEU A 329 3.82 5.66 -15.50
N ALA A 330 4.43 4.61 -16.02
CA ALA A 330 3.78 3.74 -17.00
C ALA A 330 2.70 2.84 -16.38
N LEU A 331 2.73 2.63 -15.07
CA LEU A 331 1.71 1.89 -14.33
C LEU A 331 0.48 2.76 -14.01
N ALA A 332 0.63 4.07 -13.85
CA ALA A 332 -0.42 4.98 -13.41
C ALA A 332 -1.73 4.85 -14.20
N PRO A 333 -1.74 4.82 -15.56
CA PRO A 333 -2.99 4.69 -16.33
C PRO A 333 -3.74 3.37 -16.09
N LEU A 334 -3.05 2.34 -15.59
CA LEU A 334 -3.63 1.00 -15.34
C LEU A 334 -4.29 0.90 -13.97
N ILE A 335 -3.92 1.78 -13.03
CA ILE A 335 -4.29 1.70 -11.62
C ILE A 335 -5.03 2.94 -11.12
N ASP A 336 -5.26 3.95 -11.97
CA ASP A 336 -5.92 5.20 -11.56
C ASP A 336 -7.30 4.91 -10.94
N PRO A 337 -7.51 5.20 -9.65
CA PRO A 337 -8.77 4.93 -8.97
C PRO A 337 -9.94 5.80 -9.47
N ASN A 338 -9.68 6.82 -10.28
CA ASN A 338 -10.72 7.62 -10.92
C ASN A 338 -11.25 6.96 -12.19
N VAL A 339 -10.48 6.06 -12.81
CA VAL A 339 -10.80 5.37 -14.07
C VAL A 339 -11.11 3.89 -13.83
N HIS A 340 -10.35 3.24 -12.93
CA HIS A 340 -10.43 1.81 -12.70
C HIS A 340 -11.00 1.48 -11.33
N SER A 341 -11.80 0.41 -11.25
CA SER A 341 -12.15 -0.23 -9.97
C SER A 341 -11.04 -1.20 -9.55
N CYS A 342 -11.03 -1.57 -8.26
CA CYS A 342 -10.02 -2.48 -7.68
C CYS A 342 -9.87 -3.84 -8.41
N GLY A 343 -10.79 -4.22 -9.26
CA GLY A 343 -10.80 -5.50 -9.93
C GLY A 343 -10.47 -5.48 -11.41
N SER A 344 -10.21 -4.31 -11.96
CA SER A 344 -9.91 -4.16 -13.39
C SER A 344 -8.44 -3.97 -13.73
N VAL A 345 -7.56 -4.07 -12.71
CA VAL A 345 -6.11 -3.91 -12.94
C VAL A 345 -5.56 -5.17 -13.62
N ARG A 346 -5.14 -5.00 -14.88
CA ARG A 346 -4.50 -6.08 -15.63
C ARG A 346 -3.12 -6.41 -15.05
N PRO A 347 -2.63 -7.65 -15.25
CA PRO A 347 -1.26 -8.01 -14.91
C PRO A 347 -0.25 -7.05 -15.55
N HIS A 348 0.82 -6.73 -14.82
CA HIS A 348 1.89 -5.84 -15.26
C HIS A 348 3.21 -6.28 -14.62
N GLY A 349 4.31 -5.94 -15.25
CA GLY A 349 5.64 -6.41 -14.86
C GLY A 349 6.74 -5.40 -15.16
N ALA A 350 7.91 -5.89 -15.48
CA ALA A 350 9.14 -5.08 -15.63
C ALA A 350 9.00 -3.94 -16.64
N VAL A 351 8.14 -4.05 -17.66
CA VAL A 351 7.96 -3.00 -18.66
C VAL A 351 7.23 -1.79 -18.07
N GLU A 352 6.12 -2.04 -17.40
CA GLU A 352 5.33 -0.98 -16.75
C GLU A 352 6.01 -0.42 -15.50
N LEU A 353 6.97 -1.16 -14.92
CA LEU A 353 7.72 -0.75 -13.73
C LEU A 353 9.08 -0.10 -14.07
N ALA A 354 9.42 0.02 -15.35
CA ALA A 354 10.68 0.62 -15.78
C ALA A 354 10.72 2.12 -15.50
N HIS A 355 11.91 2.57 -15.09
CA HIS A 355 12.23 3.99 -14.91
C HIS A 355 13.25 4.44 -15.96
N PRO A 356 13.41 5.78 -16.20
CA PRO A 356 14.54 6.31 -16.97
C PRO A 356 15.92 5.93 -16.39
N GLU A 357 15.99 5.55 -15.10
CA GLU A 357 17.17 4.95 -14.48
C GLU A 357 17.20 3.45 -14.78
N PRO A 358 18.13 2.94 -15.64
CA PRO A 358 18.20 1.52 -15.96
C PRO A 358 18.57 0.69 -14.74
N ASP A 359 18.07 -0.57 -14.69
CA ASP A 359 18.31 -1.53 -13.62
C ASP A 359 17.86 -1.09 -12.21
N PHE A 360 16.94 -0.11 -12.15
CA PHE A 360 16.25 0.30 -10.94
C PHE A 360 14.74 0.08 -11.10
N TYR A 361 14.13 -0.56 -10.11
CA TYR A 361 12.71 -0.86 -10.09
C TYR A 361 12.09 -0.56 -8.73
N ILE A 362 10.89 0.02 -8.73
CA ILE A 362 10.03 0.10 -7.55
C ILE A 362 8.94 -0.95 -7.71
N ILE A 363 8.81 -1.86 -6.74
CA ILE A 363 7.82 -2.96 -6.76
C ILE A 363 6.98 -2.98 -5.49
N GLY A 364 5.95 -3.81 -5.50
CA GLY A 364 5.03 -3.96 -4.38
C GLY A 364 4.10 -2.75 -4.23
N SER A 365 3.57 -2.53 -3.04
CA SER A 365 2.63 -1.43 -2.77
C SER A 365 3.21 -0.04 -3.09
N LYS A 366 4.54 0.12 -3.00
CA LYS A 366 5.22 1.38 -3.33
C LYS A 366 5.06 1.74 -4.80
N SER A 367 5.08 0.76 -5.72
CA SER A 367 4.90 1.00 -7.15
C SER A 367 3.51 1.57 -7.49
N TYR A 368 2.52 1.29 -6.66
CA TYR A 368 1.15 1.80 -6.79
C TYR A 368 0.97 3.23 -6.28
N GLY A 369 1.98 3.78 -5.62
CA GLY A 369 1.90 5.12 -5.07
C GLY A 369 0.73 5.26 -4.09
N ARG A 370 -0.21 6.13 -4.43
CA ARG A 370 -1.42 6.42 -3.64
C ARG A 370 -2.65 5.62 -4.09
N ALA A 371 -2.54 4.75 -5.10
CA ALA A 371 -3.64 3.91 -5.55
C ALA A 371 -3.89 2.76 -4.54
N PRO A 372 -5.14 2.54 -4.09
CA PRO A 372 -5.45 1.65 -2.96
C PRO A 372 -5.64 0.17 -3.36
N THR A 373 -5.30 -0.23 -4.58
CA THR A 373 -5.78 -1.48 -5.22
C THR A 373 -4.75 -2.60 -5.28
N PHE A 374 -3.69 -2.52 -4.49
CA PHE A 374 -2.60 -3.49 -4.49
C PHE A 374 -2.96 -4.82 -3.80
N LEU A 375 -2.60 -5.94 -4.43
CA LEU A 375 -2.67 -7.30 -3.86
C LEU A 375 -1.27 -7.91 -3.82
N LEU A 376 -0.97 -8.78 -2.83
CA LEU A 376 0.32 -9.44 -2.72
C LEU A 376 0.64 -10.30 -3.95
N ALA A 377 -0.34 -11.04 -4.49
CA ALA A 377 -0.16 -11.81 -5.72
C ALA A 377 0.32 -10.96 -6.91
N THR A 378 -0.19 -9.73 -7.04
CA THR A 378 0.31 -8.78 -8.04
C THR A 378 1.78 -8.41 -7.78
N GLY A 379 2.14 -8.20 -6.52
CA GLY A 379 3.53 -7.92 -6.13
C GLY A 379 4.48 -9.08 -6.41
N TYR A 380 4.02 -10.31 -6.27
CA TYR A 380 4.80 -11.50 -6.60
C TYR A 380 5.04 -11.62 -8.11
N GLU A 381 4.03 -11.30 -8.92
CA GLU A 381 4.19 -11.23 -10.38
C GLU A 381 5.16 -10.12 -10.80
N GLN A 382 5.10 -8.95 -10.16
CA GLN A 382 6.08 -7.88 -10.36
C GLN A 382 7.49 -8.37 -10.03
N ALA A 383 7.67 -9.02 -8.88
CA ALA A 383 8.97 -9.58 -8.44
C ALA A 383 9.52 -10.60 -9.45
N ARG A 384 8.68 -11.52 -9.93
CA ARG A 384 9.02 -12.53 -10.93
C ARG A 384 9.47 -11.90 -12.24
N SER A 385 8.68 -10.98 -12.77
CA SER A 385 8.92 -10.31 -14.04
C SER A 385 10.19 -9.45 -14.00
N VAL A 386 10.37 -8.66 -12.93
CA VAL A 386 11.56 -7.82 -12.75
C VAL A 386 12.82 -8.67 -12.58
N ALA A 387 12.76 -9.75 -11.80
CA ALA A 387 13.90 -10.67 -11.64
C ALA A 387 14.32 -11.31 -12.97
N ALA A 388 13.35 -11.71 -13.79
CA ALA A 388 13.62 -12.24 -15.14
C ALA A 388 14.28 -11.17 -16.04
N MET A 389 13.80 -9.92 -16.00
CA MET A 389 14.38 -8.83 -16.76
C MET A 389 15.83 -8.55 -16.37
N ILE A 390 16.14 -8.49 -15.07
CA ILE A 390 17.50 -8.27 -14.55
C ILE A 390 18.43 -9.44 -14.92
N ALA A 391 17.90 -10.65 -14.99
CA ALA A 391 18.65 -11.83 -15.44
C ALA A 391 18.89 -11.87 -16.96
N GLY A 392 18.28 -10.95 -17.73
CA GLY A 392 18.37 -10.92 -19.19
C GLY A 392 17.37 -11.82 -19.91
N ASP A 393 16.49 -12.51 -19.19
CA ASP A 393 15.43 -13.34 -19.75
C ASP A 393 14.17 -12.49 -20.03
N ARG A 394 14.24 -11.79 -21.17
CA ARG A 394 13.16 -10.88 -21.60
C ARG A 394 11.87 -11.65 -21.90
N GLU A 395 11.94 -12.84 -22.42
CA GLU A 395 10.75 -13.64 -22.74
C GLU A 395 9.98 -14.00 -21.47
N ALA A 396 10.67 -14.54 -20.45
CA ALA A 396 10.07 -14.82 -19.15
C ALA A 396 9.56 -13.55 -18.46
N ALA A 397 10.26 -12.42 -18.60
CA ALA A 397 9.83 -11.15 -18.02
C ALA A 397 8.49 -10.68 -18.59
N LEU A 398 8.22 -10.87 -19.87
CA LEU A 398 6.99 -10.46 -20.55
C LEU A 398 5.84 -11.46 -20.40
N ARG A 399 6.13 -12.70 -20.00
CA ARG A 399 5.09 -13.70 -19.74
C ARG A 399 4.33 -13.34 -18.48
N VAL A 400 3.01 -13.44 -18.52
CA VAL A 400 2.15 -13.26 -17.35
C VAL A 400 1.88 -14.61 -16.70
N GLU A 401 2.21 -14.73 -15.41
CA GLU A 401 1.96 -15.93 -14.61
C GLU A 401 1.03 -15.67 -13.42
N LEU A 402 0.42 -14.47 -13.40
CA LEU A 402 -0.51 -14.06 -12.37
C LEU A 402 -1.84 -14.80 -12.53
N ASP A 403 -2.21 -15.53 -11.49
CA ASP A 403 -3.49 -16.23 -11.38
C ASP A 403 -4.35 -15.49 -10.34
N LEU A 404 -5.23 -14.62 -10.83
CA LEU A 404 -6.22 -13.92 -10.02
C LEU A 404 -7.62 -14.30 -10.49
N PRO A 405 -8.63 -14.31 -9.60
CA PRO A 405 -10.00 -14.53 -10.02
C PRO A 405 -10.42 -13.51 -11.08
N GLU A 406 -11.07 -13.98 -12.16
CA GLU A 406 -11.57 -13.14 -13.26
C GLU A 406 -12.58 -12.09 -12.79
N THR A 407 -13.24 -12.32 -11.68
CA THR A 407 -14.15 -11.37 -11.06
C THR A 407 -13.36 -10.34 -10.29
N GLY A 408 -13.06 -9.27 -10.96
CA GLY A 408 -12.43 -8.11 -10.35
C GLY A 408 -13.18 -7.61 -9.14
N VAL A 409 -12.41 -7.36 -8.16
CA VAL A 409 -12.68 -7.11 -6.76
C VAL A 409 -13.56 -5.87 -6.45
N CYS A 410 -14.06 -5.12 -7.43
CA CYS A 410 -14.98 -4.00 -7.26
C CYS A 410 -15.76 -3.74 -8.55
N SER A 411 -16.81 -4.48 -8.81
CA SER A 411 -17.83 -4.04 -9.77
C SER A 411 -18.90 -3.20 -9.08
N SER A 412 -18.59 -1.97 -8.70
CA SER A 412 -19.61 -0.96 -8.60
C SER A 412 -19.85 -0.47 -10.03
N THR A 413 -20.92 -0.91 -10.65
CA THR A 413 -21.50 -0.27 -11.83
C THR A 413 -21.70 1.21 -11.48
N ARG A 414 -20.81 2.09 -11.95
CA ARG A 414 -21.17 3.48 -12.13
C ARG A 414 -22.25 3.47 -13.20
N SER A 415 -23.50 3.75 -12.83
CA SER A 415 -24.50 4.23 -13.78
C SER A 415 -23.87 5.45 -14.46
N ALA A 416 -23.62 5.31 -15.76
CA ALA A 416 -23.25 6.45 -16.58
C ALA A 416 -24.30 7.54 -16.37
N PRO A 417 -23.94 8.83 -16.25
CA PRO A 417 -24.94 9.89 -16.25
C PRO A 417 -25.77 9.76 -17.53
N ALA A 418 -27.09 9.76 -17.38
CA ALA A 418 -28.01 9.74 -18.48
C ALA A 418 -27.63 10.85 -19.46
N GLN A 419 -27.23 10.49 -20.67
CA GLN A 419 -27.10 11.44 -21.75
C GLN A 419 -28.52 11.93 -22.06
N ASP A 420 -28.79 13.19 -21.80
CA ASP A 420 -29.98 13.88 -22.26
C ASP A 420 -30.10 13.72 -23.80
N ALA A 421 -31.11 13.01 -24.22
CA ALA A 421 -31.50 12.91 -25.60
C ALA A 421 -32.18 14.23 -26.02
N GLY A 422 -31.35 15.22 -26.35
CA GLY A 422 -31.78 16.45 -27.04
C GLY A 422 -31.55 16.28 -28.53
N GLY A 423 -32.64 16.05 -29.25
CA GLY A 423 -32.63 15.93 -30.70
C GLY A 423 -32.26 17.25 -31.41
N GLY A 424 -31.58 17.11 -32.55
CA GLY A 424 -31.29 18.21 -33.45
C GLY A 424 -30.59 17.71 -34.71
N CYS A 425 -31.38 17.41 -35.74
CA CYS A 425 -30.89 17.19 -37.10
C CYS A 425 -30.03 18.32 -37.62
N CYS A 426 -28.91 18.01 -38.29
CA CYS A 426 -28.55 18.65 -39.57
C CYS A 426 -27.49 17.81 -40.31
N ALA A 427 -27.76 17.61 -41.57
CA ALA A 427 -27.03 16.81 -42.55
C ALA A 427 -25.73 17.49 -43.04
N PRO A 428 -24.84 16.76 -43.76
CA PRO A 428 -23.49 17.22 -44.08
C PRO A 428 -23.46 18.08 -45.36
N ALA A 429 -22.59 19.08 -45.36
CA ALA A 429 -22.18 19.81 -46.56
C ALA A 429 -20.76 19.39 -46.98
N LYS A 430 -20.62 19.07 -48.27
CA LYS A 430 -19.42 18.69 -48.98
C LYS A 430 -18.58 19.90 -49.42
N SER A 431 -17.29 19.59 -49.60
CA SER A 431 -16.31 20.25 -50.52
C SER A 431 -15.87 21.69 -50.16
N ALA A 432 -14.68 22.15 -50.47
CA ALA A 432 -13.60 21.76 -51.37
C ALA A 432 -12.32 22.53 -50.98
N CYS A 433 -11.21 22.04 -51.50
CA CYS A 433 -9.87 22.63 -51.67
C CYS A 433 -9.66 24.16 -51.58
N CYS A 434 -8.63 24.60 -50.86
CA CYS A 434 -7.41 25.20 -51.40
C CYS A 434 -6.29 25.04 -50.35
#